data_ad30f437102a4e4797b07c57eabe3457
#
_entry.id   ad30f437102a4e4797b07c57eabe3457
#
_cell.length_a   1.000
_cell.length_b   1.000
_cell.length_c   1.000
_cell.angle_alpha   90.00
_cell.angle_beta   90.00
_cell.angle_gamma   90.00
#
_symmetry.space_group_name_H-M   'P 1'
#
loop_
_entity.id
_entity.type
_entity.pdbx_description
1 polymer ?
#
loop_
_entity_poly.entity_id
_entity_poly.type
_entity_poly.pdbx_seq_one_letter_code
_entity_poly.pdbx_strand_id
1 'polypeptide(L)'
;MADKPGLLGWFISNPIGANLLMVVLVIGGLYNIPGLDKQFFPTPVIDRVSIAMPFPGASPREVEEQICVRIEEAIHDLDGIKEIRSTASEGMGQVVVEALTGYPTQRLTNEIKTRVDAITTFPTDAERPVVTELTLFPYTTLFRSDRKSVV
;
A
#
# COMPACT_ATOMS: atom_id res chain seq x y z
N MET A 1 -11.47 -43.34 47.42
CA MET A 1 -10.65 -42.17 47.01
C MET A 1 -11.65 -41.21 46.39
N ALA A 2 -12.01 -40.15 47.11
CA ALA A 2 -12.93 -39.15 46.59
C ALA A 2 -12.12 -38.24 45.66
N ASP A 3 -12.37 -38.34 44.34
CA ASP A 3 -11.87 -37.40 43.33
C ASP A 3 -12.38 -36.00 43.74
N LYS A 4 -11.42 -35.11 44.03
CA LYS A 4 -11.74 -33.71 44.25
C LYS A 4 -12.30 -33.17 42.91
N PRO A 5 -13.57 -32.72 42.91
CA PRO A 5 -14.10 -32.17 41.67
C PRO A 5 -13.22 -30.98 41.28
N GLY A 6 -12.57 -31.10 40.13
CA GLY A 6 -11.81 -29.98 39.55
C GLY A 6 -12.75 -28.79 39.32
N LEU A 7 -12.23 -27.61 39.04
CA LEU A 7 -13.01 -26.38 38.79
C LEU A 7 -14.23 -26.62 37.89
N LEU A 8 -14.08 -27.44 36.85
CA LEU A 8 -15.18 -27.86 35.96
C LEU A 8 -16.28 -28.64 36.68
N GLY A 9 -15.93 -29.59 37.56
CA GLY A 9 -16.91 -30.38 38.33
C GLY A 9 -17.68 -29.50 39.32
N TRP A 10 -17.04 -28.49 39.90
CA TRP A 10 -17.69 -27.52 40.77
C TRP A 10 -18.74 -26.67 40.01
N PHE A 11 -18.44 -26.19 38.78
CA PHE A 11 -19.39 -25.46 37.95
C PHE A 11 -20.59 -26.33 37.51
N ILE A 12 -20.35 -27.59 37.20
CA ILE A 12 -21.45 -28.54 36.82
C ILE A 12 -22.43 -28.75 37.97
N SER A 13 -21.94 -28.80 39.19
CA SER A 13 -22.80 -28.99 40.39
C SER A 13 -23.45 -27.71 40.92
N ASN A 14 -22.97 -26.52 40.45
CA ASN A 14 -23.48 -25.23 40.90
C ASN A 14 -24.03 -24.39 39.72
N PRO A 15 -25.31 -24.55 39.33
CA PRO A 15 -25.90 -23.82 38.22
C PRO A 15 -25.89 -22.29 38.41
N ILE A 16 -25.97 -21.83 39.67
CA ILE A 16 -25.89 -20.40 39.98
C ILE A 16 -24.50 -19.85 39.67
N GLY A 17 -23.43 -20.58 40.02
CA GLY A 17 -22.07 -20.20 39.72
C GLY A 17 -21.78 -20.16 38.20
N ALA A 18 -22.31 -21.16 37.47
CA ALA A 18 -22.20 -21.23 36.01
C ALA A 18 -22.92 -20.05 35.31
N ASN A 19 -24.12 -19.70 35.74
CA ASN A 19 -24.88 -18.57 35.23
C ASN A 19 -24.18 -17.22 35.52
N LEU A 20 -23.62 -17.07 36.73
CA LEU A 20 -22.88 -15.87 37.11
C LEU A 20 -21.62 -15.69 36.22
N LEU A 21 -20.89 -16.79 36.02
CA LEU A 21 -19.72 -16.77 35.13
C LEU A 21 -20.11 -16.38 33.70
N MET A 22 -21.20 -16.94 33.17
CA MET A 22 -21.71 -16.60 31.85
C MET A 22 -22.05 -15.12 31.74
N VAL A 23 -22.74 -14.54 32.73
CA VAL A 23 -23.08 -13.11 32.75
C VAL A 23 -21.82 -12.25 32.77
N VAL A 24 -20.82 -12.60 33.59
CA VAL A 24 -19.54 -11.87 33.65
C VAL A 24 -18.80 -11.90 32.31
N LEU A 25 -18.78 -13.07 31.63
CA LEU A 25 -18.15 -13.22 30.33
C LEU A 25 -18.87 -12.40 29.24
N VAL A 26 -20.23 -12.43 29.26
CA VAL A 26 -21.03 -11.66 28.29
C VAL A 26 -20.83 -10.14 28.48
N ILE A 27 -20.92 -9.68 29.74
CA ILE A 27 -20.73 -8.25 30.05
C ILE A 27 -19.28 -7.83 29.72
N GLY A 28 -18.29 -8.64 30.12
CA GLY A 28 -16.88 -8.38 29.81
C GLY A 28 -16.58 -8.38 28.31
N GLY A 29 -17.21 -9.28 27.54
CA GLY A 29 -17.14 -9.32 26.10
C GLY A 29 -17.74 -8.07 25.43
N LEU A 30 -18.95 -7.70 25.83
CA LEU A 30 -19.63 -6.48 25.34
C LEU A 30 -18.84 -5.20 25.65
N TYR A 31 -18.23 -5.13 26.83
CA TYR A 31 -17.42 -3.96 27.22
C TYR A 31 -16.15 -3.82 26.39
N ASN A 32 -15.57 -4.92 25.91
CA ASN A 32 -14.36 -4.90 25.09
C ASN A 32 -14.62 -4.66 23.58
N ILE A 33 -15.86 -4.76 23.09
CA ILE A 33 -16.19 -4.55 21.67
C ILE A 33 -15.78 -3.17 21.14
N PRO A 34 -15.97 -2.04 21.87
CA PRO A 34 -15.58 -0.72 21.39
C PRO A 34 -14.08 -0.52 21.24
N GLY A 35 -13.27 -1.30 21.97
CA GLY A 35 -11.81 -1.20 21.94
C GLY A 35 -11.13 -2.08 20.87
N LEU A 36 -11.89 -2.85 20.11
CA LEU A 36 -11.35 -3.64 19.01
C LEU A 36 -11.10 -2.74 17.80
N ASP A 37 -9.84 -2.37 17.58
CA ASP A 37 -9.41 -1.76 16.34
C ASP A 37 -9.65 -2.72 15.18
N LYS A 38 -10.69 -2.43 14.40
CA LYS A 38 -11.07 -3.21 13.23
C LYS A 38 -10.11 -2.92 12.06
N GLN A 39 -8.87 -3.33 12.20
CA GLN A 39 -7.95 -3.35 11.06
C GLN A 39 -8.20 -4.64 10.28
N PHE A 40 -9.18 -4.61 9.36
CA PHE A 40 -9.51 -5.77 8.52
C PHE A 40 -8.38 -6.13 7.55
N PHE A 41 -7.54 -5.14 7.19
CA PHE A 41 -6.34 -5.36 6.38
C PHE A 41 -5.26 -4.39 6.87
N PRO A 42 -4.06 -4.88 7.26
CA PRO A 42 -2.91 -4.00 7.30
C PRO A 42 -2.69 -3.56 5.85
N THR A 43 -3.08 -2.33 5.53
CA THR A 43 -2.66 -1.72 4.27
C THR A 43 -1.19 -1.40 4.44
N PRO A 44 -0.26 -2.18 3.86
CA PRO A 44 1.11 -1.74 3.79
C PRO A 44 1.07 -0.43 3.01
N VAL A 45 1.57 0.64 3.59
CA VAL A 45 1.85 1.86 2.85
C VAL A 45 2.96 1.47 1.89
N ILE A 46 2.58 1.11 0.68
CA ILE A 46 3.53 0.77 -0.37
C ILE A 46 3.81 2.08 -1.08
N ASP A 47 4.94 2.65 -0.76
CA ASP A 47 5.43 3.83 -1.46
C ASP A 47 5.89 3.40 -2.85
N ARG A 48 5.23 3.93 -3.87
CA ARG A 48 5.53 3.66 -5.27
C ARG A 48 5.80 4.95 -6.01
N VAL A 49 6.72 4.87 -6.95
CA VAL A 49 7.00 5.94 -7.91
C VAL A 49 6.59 5.43 -9.29
N SER A 50 5.76 6.19 -10.00
CA SER A 50 5.36 5.89 -11.37
C SER A 50 6.04 6.84 -12.33
N ILE A 51 6.63 6.29 -13.37
CA ILE A 51 7.23 7.01 -14.49
C ILE A 51 6.36 6.67 -15.70
N ALA A 52 5.72 7.68 -16.28
CA ALA A 52 4.91 7.52 -17.47
C ALA A 52 5.55 8.34 -18.62
N MET A 53 5.65 7.72 -19.78
CA MET A 53 6.22 8.35 -20.97
C MET A 53 5.37 8.07 -22.20
N PRO A 54 4.65 9.07 -22.73
CA PRO A 54 3.91 8.92 -23.97
C PRO A 54 4.86 8.81 -25.18
N PHE A 55 4.56 7.89 -26.08
CA PHE A 55 5.25 7.71 -27.35
C PHE A 55 4.21 7.48 -28.45
N PRO A 56 3.55 8.55 -28.92
CA PRO A 56 2.45 8.45 -29.87
C PRO A 56 2.83 7.70 -31.16
N GLY A 57 1.97 6.78 -31.57
CA GLY A 57 2.18 6.01 -32.81
C GLY A 57 3.12 4.83 -32.70
N ALA A 58 3.78 4.62 -31.58
CA ALA A 58 4.67 3.49 -31.36
C ALA A 58 3.86 2.22 -30.98
N SER A 59 4.29 1.08 -31.51
CA SER A 59 3.77 -0.23 -31.11
C SER A 59 4.23 -0.59 -29.69
N PRO A 60 3.54 -1.49 -28.98
CA PRO A 60 3.95 -1.91 -27.64
C PRO A 60 5.40 -2.43 -27.57
N ARG A 61 5.87 -3.10 -28.59
CA ARG A 61 7.24 -3.60 -28.68
C ARG A 61 8.27 -2.47 -28.77
N GLU A 62 7.99 -1.45 -29.58
CA GLU A 62 8.85 -0.27 -29.68
C GLU A 62 8.88 0.52 -28.36
N VAL A 63 7.73 0.67 -27.71
CA VAL A 63 7.64 1.29 -26.39
C VAL A 63 8.47 0.51 -25.36
N GLU A 64 8.39 -0.82 -25.36
CA GLU A 64 9.17 -1.68 -24.46
C GLU A 64 10.68 -1.48 -24.70
N GLU A 65 11.15 -1.66 -25.94
CA GLU A 65 12.58 -1.64 -26.27
C GLU A 65 13.20 -0.23 -26.16
N GLN A 66 12.45 0.81 -26.50
CA GLN A 66 12.99 2.16 -26.58
C GLN A 66 12.71 3.03 -25.35
N ILE A 67 11.69 2.69 -24.56
CA ILE A 67 11.30 3.45 -23.38
C ILE A 67 11.54 2.66 -22.11
N CYS A 68 10.81 1.53 -21.93
CA CYS A 68 10.80 0.80 -20.67
C CYS A 68 12.18 0.26 -20.30
N VAL A 69 12.84 -0.44 -21.20
CA VAL A 69 14.18 -1.02 -20.97
C VAL A 69 15.21 0.07 -20.65
N ARG A 70 15.18 1.22 -21.34
CA ARG A 70 16.11 2.31 -21.07
C ARG A 70 15.91 2.97 -19.71
N ILE A 71 14.66 3.12 -19.29
CA ILE A 71 14.33 3.62 -17.95
C ILE A 71 14.81 2.61 -16.90
N GLU A 72 14.50 1.32 -17.08
CA GLU A 72 14.93 0.26 -16.15
C GLU A 72 16.45 0.21 -16.01
N GLU A 73 17.19 0.25 -17.11
CA GLU A 73 18.66 0.29 -17.11
C GLU A 73 19.23 1.50 -16.36
N ALA A 74 18.56 2.65 -16.45
CA ALA A 74 19.02 3.87 -15.81
C ALA A 74 18.78 3.90 -14.29
N ILE A 75 17.80 3.13 -13.80
CA ILE A 75 17.40 3.18 -12.39
C ILE A 75 17.70 1.90 -11.61
N HIS A 76 18.08 0.79 -12.28
CA HIS A 76 18.23 -0.52 -11.63
C HIS A 76 19.30 -0.56 -10.53
N ASP A 77 20.28 0.33 -10.58
CA ASP A 77 21.39 0.44 -9.64
C ASP A 77 21.14 1.41 -8.47
N LEU A 78 19.94 2.02 -8.41
CA LEU A 78 19.57 2.92 -7.32
C LEU A 78 19.27 2.16 -6.02
N ASP A 79 19.80 2.69 -4.92
CA ASP A 79 19.48 2.17 -3.59
C ASP A 79 18.02 2.47 -3.21
N GLY A 80 17.41 1.55 -2.44
CA GLY A 80 16.05 1.72 -1.93
C GLY A 80 14.96 1.23 -2.86
N ILE A 81 15.29 0.61 -3.99
CA ILE A 81 14.34 -0.07 -4.87
C ILE A 81 14.13 -1.51 -4.40
N LYS A 82 12.86 -1.89 -4.23
CA LYS A 82 12.46 -3.26 -3.92
C LYS A 82 12.11 -4.03 -5.19
N GLU A 83 11.34 -3.42 -6.09
CA GLU A 83 10.88 -4.04 -7.33
C GLU A 83 10.64 -2.97 -8.39
N ILE A 84 10.94 -3.29 -9.64
CA ILE A 84 10.63 -2.49 -10.82
C ILE A 84 9.66 -3.30 -11.68
N ARG A 85 8.58 -2.67 -12.09
CA ARG A 85 7.59 -3.26 -13.01
C ARG A 85 7.35 -2.31 -14.15
N SER A 86 7.54 -2.76 -15.36
CA SER A 86 7.23 -2.00 -16.58
C SER A 86 5.99 -2.55 -17.28
N THR A 87 5.30 -1.67 -17.94
CA THR A 87 4.15 -1.98 -18.79
C THR A 87 4.26 -1.16 -20.06
N ALA A 88 4.33 -1.83 -21.19
CA ALA A 88 4.32 -1.23 -22.51
C ALA A 88 2.94 -1.40 -23.14
N SER A 89 2.32 -0.31 -23.53
CA SER A 89 1.06 -0.26 -24.27
C SER A 89 1.26 0.51 -25.56
N GLU A 90 0.31 0.45 -26.47
CA GLU A 90 0.37 1.27 -27.70
C GLU A 90 0.42 2.76 -27.34
N GLY A 91 1.48 3.42 -27.75
CA GLY A 91 1.68 4.85 -27.51
C GLY A 91 2.03 5.26 -26.07
N MET A 92 2.25 4.33 -25.12
CA MET A 92 2.50 4.66 -23.72
C MET A 92 3.40 3.64 -23.04
N GLY A 93 4.50 4.09 -22.45
CA GLY A 93 5.33 3.33 -21.55
C GLY A 93 5.10 3.75 -20.10
N GLN A 94 4.97 2.79 -19.20
CA GLN A 94 4.84 3.03 -17.77
C GLN A 94 5.81 2.13 -17.00
N VAL A 95 6.60 2.73 -16.12
CA VAL A 95 7.48 2.01 -15.19
C VAL A 95 7.08 2.37 -13.77
N VAL A 96 6.75 1.37 -12.97
CA VAL A 96 6.37 1.51 -11.56
C VAL A 96 7.48 0.93 -10.70
N VAL A 97 8.02 1.76 -9.83
CA VAL A 97 9.08 1.40 -8.88
C VAL A 97 8.48 1.30 -7.49
N GLU A 98 8.62 0.15 -6.85
CA GLU A 98 8.25 -0.05 -5.45
C GLU A 98 9.45 0.24 -4.55
N ALA A 99 9.28 1.17 -3.60
CA ALA A 99 10.33 1.53 -2.65
C ALA A 99 10.50 0.45 -1.58
N LEU A 100 11.71 0.32 -1.06
CA LEU A 100 11.99 -0.52 0.09
C LEU A 100 11.33 0.08 1.34
N THR A 101 10.71 -0.77 2.16
CA THR A 101 10.01 -0.34 3.37
C THR A 101 10.95 0.45 4.30
N GLY A 102 10.56 1.70 4.61
CA GLY A 102 11.34 2.60 5.46
C GLY A 102 12.37 3.47 4.71
N TYR A 103 12.48 3.31 3.39
CA TYR A 103 13.30 4.23 2.58
C TYR A 103 12.50 5.53 2.30
N PRO A 104 13.12 6.73 2.40
CA PRO A 104 12.42 7.98 2.16
C PRO A 104 12.03 8.11 0.67
N THR A 105 10.74 8.01 0.39
CA THR A 105 10.16 7.99 -0.96
C THR A 105 10.51 9.24 -1.75
N GLN A 106 10.48 10.41 -1.11
CA GLN A 106 10.84 11.68 -1.72
C GLN A 106 12.28 11.69 -2.27
N ARG A 107 13.21 11.07 -1.54
CA ARG A 107 14.60 10.96 -1.96
C ARG A 107 14.71 10.05 -3.19
N LEU A 108 14.05 8.89 -3.14
CA LEU A 108 14.01 7.95 -4.25
C LEU A 108 13.41 8.59 -5.51
N THR A 109 12.31 9.33 -5.36
CA THR A 109 11.68 10.05 -6.47
C THR A 109 12.61 11.06 -7.12
N ASN A 110 13.35 11.83 -6.31
CA ASN A 110 14.30 12.81 -6.82
C ASN A 110 15.50 12.14 -7.54
N GLU A 111 15.99 11.02 -6.99
CA GLU A 111 17.08 10.25 -7.62
C GLU A 111 16.62 9.63 -8.94
N ILE A 112 15.44 9.02 -8.98
CA ILE A 112 14.81 8.49 -10.21
C ILE A 112 14.65 9.61 -11.24
N LYS A 113 14.08 10.76 -10.84
CA LYS A 113 13.89 11.88 -11.75
C LYS A 113 15.19 12.36 -12.35
N THR A 114 16.23 12.51 -11.55
CA THR A 114 17.56 12.92 -12.00
C THR A 114 18.15 11.93 -13.01
N ARG A 115 18.00 10.63 -12.77
CA ARG A 115 18.49 9.58 -13.67
C ARG A 115 17.71 9.53 -14.98
N VAL A 116 16.38 9.63 -14.90
CA VAL A 116 15.50 9.61 -16.08
C VAL A 116 15.71 10.87 -16.94
N ASP A 117 15.86 12.04 -16.32
CA ASP A 117 16.13 13.31 -17.03
C ASP A 117 17.53 13.31 -17.70
N ALA A 118 18.46 12.50 -17.22
CA ALA A 118 19.80 12.35 -17.80
C ALA A 118 19.82 11.43 -19.03
N ILE A 119 18.76 10.69 -19.32
CA ILE A 119 18.68 9.81 -20.49
C ILE A 119 18.53 10.67 -21.76
N THR A 120 19.56 10.71 -22.58
CA THR A 120 19.58 11.48 -23.85
C THR A 120 19.23 10.62 -25.08
N THR A 121 19.04 9.32 -24.88
CA THR A 121 18.85 8.34 -25.97
C THR A 121 17.38 8.02 -26.26
N PHE A 122 16.44 8.78 -25.71
CA PHE A 122 15.03 8.63 -26.03
C PHE A 122 14.72 9.02 -27.47
N PRO A 123 13.73 8.41 -28.12
CA PRO A 123 13.27 8.81 -29.44
C PRO A 123 12.81 10.27 -29.45
N THR A 124 13.06 10.97 -30.55
CA THR A 124 12.65 12.39 -30.71
C THR A 124 11.15 12.59 -30.73
N ASP A 125 10.40 11.55 -31.12
CA ASP A 125 8.94 11.57 -31.21
C ASP A 125 8.25 11.18 -29.88
N ALA A 126 9.03 10.74 -28.89
CA ALA A 126 8.53 10.48 -27.55
C ALA A 126 8.41 11.78 -26.73
N GLU A 127 7.37 11.90 -25.92
CA GLU A 127 7.18 13.03 -25.03
C GLU A 127 8.09 12.93 -23.80
N ARG A 128 8.12 14.00 -22.99
CA ARG A 128 8.94 13.99 -21.76
C ARG A 128 8.37 13.03 -20.72
N PRO A 129 9.22 12.28 -20.00
CA PRO A 129 8.79 11.42 -18.94
C PRO A 129 8.19 12.21 -17.77
N VAL A 130 7.08 11.74 -17.24
CA VAL A 130 6.41 12.30 -16.06
C VAL A 130 6.62 11.35 -14.89
N VAL A 131 7.32 11.83 -13.87
CA VAL A 131 7.57 11.07 -12.62
C VAL A 131 6.59 11.53 -11.55
N THR A 132 5.80 10.61 -11.02
CA THR A 132 4.75 10.88 -10.02
C THR A 132 4.86 9.91 -8.86
N GLU A 133 4.76 10.40 -7.63
CA GLU A 133 4.63 9.56 -6.44
C GLU A 133 3.21 9.02 -6.35
N LEU A 134 3.09 7.70 -6.24
CA LEU A 134 1.83 7.02 -5.97
C LEU A 134 1.77 6.70 -4.47
N THR A 135 1.43 7.69 -3.66
CA THR A 135 1.11 7.45 -2.26
C THR A 135 -0.34 7.00 -2.20
N LEU A 136 -0.58 5.73 -1.87
CA LEU A 136 -1.92 5.25 -1.59
C LEU A 136 -2.36 5.82 -0.24
N PHE A 137 -2.99 6.99 -0.26
CA PHE A 137 -3.72 7.47 0.90
C PHE A 137 -4.90 6.53 1.13
N PRO A 138 -5.06 5.94 2.33
CA PRO A 138 -6.31 5.31 2.69
C PRO A 138 -7.40 6.39 2.60
N TYR A 139 -8.47 6.09 1.87
CA TYR A 139 -9.59 6.97 1.49
C TYR A 139 -10.36 7.66 2.62
N THR A 140 -9.78 7.83 3.79
CA THR A 140 -10.47 8.33 4.98
C THR A 140 -10.54 9.85 5.10
N THR A 141 -9.99 10.63 4.17
CA THR A 141 -9.97 12.10 4.30
C THR A 141 -10.83 12.87 3.28
N LEU A 142 -11.59 12.20 2.41
CA LEU A 142 -12.38 12.88 1.39
C LEU A 142 -13.81 13.32 1.81
N PHE A 143 -14.23 13.08 3.06
CA PHE A 143 -15.49 13.58 3.58
C PHE A 143 -15.34 14.47 4.81
N ARG A 144 -14.38 15.40 4.79
CA ARG A 144 -14.55 16.59 5.61
C ARG A 144 -15.41 17.58 4.81
N SER A 145 -16.71 17.36 4.86
CA SER A 145 -17.70 18.35 4.47
C SER A 145 -17.45 19.62 5.28
N ASP A 146 -16.81 20.58 4.66
CA ASP A 146 -16.66 21.93 5.21
C ASP A 146 -18.03 22.63 5.13
N ARG A 147 -18.89 22.28 6.12
CA ARG A 147 -20.12 22.99 6.38
C ARG A 147 -19.84 24.14 7.33
N LYS A 148 -19.12 25.16 6.86
CA LYS A 148 -19.07 26.49 7.50
C LYS A 148 -19.02 27.55 6.42
N SER A 149 -20.18 28.12 6.13
CA SER A 149 -20.47 29.54 6.12
C SER A 149 -21.69 29.85 5.27
N VAL A 150 -22.82 29.97 5.90
CA VAL A 150 -23.81 30.95 5.52
C VAL A 150 -24.33 31.54 6.82
N VAL A 151 -23.88 32.70 7.16
CA VAL A 151 -24.62 33.85 7.71
C VAL A 151 -23.89 35.07 7.24
#